data_109d8377501fc12b9cb4e83718611eaa
#
_entry.id   109d8377501fc12b9cb4e83718611eaa
#
_cell.length_a   1.000
_cell.length_b   1.000
_cell.length_c   1.000
_cell.angle_alpha   90.00
_cell.angle_beta   90.00
_cell.angle_gamma   90.00
#
_symmetry.space_group_name_H-M   'P 1'
#
loop_
_entity.id
_entity.type
_entity.pdbx_description
1 polymer ?
#
loop_
_entity_poly.entity_id
_entity_poly.type
_entity_poly.pdbx_seq_one_letter_code
_entity_poly.pdbx_strand_id
1 'polypeptide(L)'
;VHAANEAVNDDAMLAADQEEAENLLGTITRIVQNTVYNGKTLLDGSQGANGTTVGDNLRFVTADVNTNGSPEEGFPVDITQVATRAQKPGQIPLTVNNIGDGLFVLVSEGGRNAELDTRRGQLKEDIDDILQSFNENPTRFPAEKMSADIRGMVVYHIQKTIDENGLNLDVFEGPNGIFQIRHRAYGDNPSFSITSNIAGVFTQEANMAEFSIPGENVTGTIANATARGEGQFLTAMEGTPAQGITIQYDRDIQLREVPVYEEQTLPVYDENGLEKGTEVVQVRVGTEFVQETQE
;
A
#
# COMPACT_ATOMS: atom_id res chain seq x y z
N VAL A 1 11.27 -15.14 -12.19
CA VAL A 1 12.35 -14.23 -11.99
C VAL A 1 13.31 -14.79 -10.92
N HIS A 2 14.02 -15.89 -11.32
CA HIS A 2 15.01 -16.52 -10.43
C HIS A 2 16.41 -15.87 -10.52
N ALA A 3 16.63 -15.02 -11.52
CA ALA A 3 17.92 -14.39 -11.79
C ALA A 3 18.42 -13.44 -10.68
N ALA A 4 17.52 -12.85 -9.91
CA ALA A 4 17.85 -11.86 -8.87
C ALA A 4 18.15 -12.48 -7.49
N ASN A 5 18.24 -13.80 -7.37
CA ASN A 5 18.50 -14.44 -6.07
C ASN A 5 20.01 -14.65 -5.87
N GLU A 6 20.69 -13.66 -5.30
CA GLU A 6 22.13 -13.67 -4.99
C GLU A 6 22.57 -14.85 -4.09
N ALA A 7 21.65 -15.46 -3.35
CA ALA A 7 21.97 -16.60 -2.49
C ALA A 7 22.17 -17.92 -3.26
N VAL A 8 21.76 -17.99 -4.54
CA VAL A 8 21.77 -19.20 -5.36
C VAL A 8 22.66 -19.04 -6.60
N ASN A 9 22.81 -17.83 -7.11
CA ASN A 9 23.55 -17.53 -8.33
C ASN A 9 24.86 -16.77 -8.01
N ASP A 10 25.96 -17.17 -8.61
CA ASP A 10 27.20 -16.39 -8.57
C ASP A 10 27.17 -15.24 -9.61
N ASP A 11 28.11 -14.31 -9.52
CA ASP A 11 28.19 -13.14 -10.39
C ASP A 11 28.26 -13.50 -11.88
N ALA A 12 28.87 -14.64 -12.21
CA ALA A 12 28.97 -15.10 -13.61
C ALA A 12 27.63 -15.60 -14.12
N MET A 13 26.83 -16.26 -13.29
CA MET A 13 25.47 -16.69 -13.63
C MET A 13 24.52 -15.51 -13.77
N LEU A 14 24.63 -14.52 -12.88
CA LEU A 14 23.84 -13.29 -12.99
C LEU A 14 24.17 -12.50 -14.26
N ALA A 15 25.45 -12.42 -14.63
CA ALA A 15 25.88 -11.78 -15.88
C ALA A 15 25.37 -12.55 -17.11
N ALA A 16 25.37 -13.89 -17.11
CA ALA A 16 24.83 -14.70 -18.18
C ALA A 16 23.31 -14.54 -18.32
N ASP A 17 22.58 -14.53 -17.21
CA ASP A 17 21.13 -14.29 -17.20
C ASP A 17 20.78 -12.88 -17.72
N GLN A 18 21.60 -11.88 -17.38
CA GLN A 18 21.43 -10.51 -17.87
C GLN A 18 21.67 -10.45 -19.38
N GLU A 19 22.73 -11.11 -19.90
CA GLU A 19 23.01 -11.19 -21.34
C GLU A 19 21.89 -11.92 -22.08
N GLU A 20 21.34 -12.99 -21.51
CA GLU A 20 20.19 -13.70 -22.09
C GLU A 20 18.94 -12.80 -22.13
N ALA A 21 18.66 -12.06 -21.06
CA ALA A 21 17.56 -11.10 -21.00
C ALA A 21 17.70 -9.98 -22.06
N GLU A 22 18.90 -9.43 -22.25
CA GLU A 22 19.19 -8.43 -23.29
C GLU A 22 19.03 -9.01 -24.71
N ASN A 23 19.47 -10.25 -24.94
CA ASN A 23 19.30 -10.95 -26.22
C ASN A 23 17.82 -11.21 -26.51
N LEU A 24 17.01 -11.58 -25.50
CA LEU A 24 15.56 -11.76 -25.64
C LEU A 24 14.87 -10.44 -25.94
N LEU A 25 15.22 -9.33 -25.26
CA LEU A 25 14.71 -7.99 -25.56
C LEU A 25 15.08 -7.54 -26.98
N GLY A 26 16.31 -7.79 -27.41
CA GLY A 26 16.74 -7.55 -28.79
C GLY A 26 15.95 -8.37 -29.82
N THR A 27 15.60 -9.59 -29.47
CA THR A 27 14.78 -10.46 -30.32
C THR A 27 13.34 -9.99 -30.41
N ILE A 28 12.73 -9.58 -29.27
CA ILE A 28 11.41 -8.98 -29.23
C ILE A 28 11.37 -7.70 -30.07
N THR A 29 12.35 -6.80 -29.89
CA THR A 29 12.46 -5.57 -30.67
C THR A 29 12.52 -5.85 -32.15
N ARG A 30 13.29 -6.85 -32.57
CA ARG A 30 13.40 -7.26 -33.98
C ARG A 30 12.11 -7.85 -34.52
N ILE A 31 11.37 -8.64 -33.72
CA ILE A 31 10.04 -9.15 -34.08
C ILE A 31 9.07 -7.99 -34.28
N VAL A 32 9.04 -7.05 -33.34
CA VAL A 32 8.18 -5.86 -33.41
C VAL A 32 8.42 -5.07 -34.68
N GLN A 33 9.69 -4.80 -35.03
CA GLN A 33 10.07 -4.03 -36.21
C GLN A 33 9.80 -4.75 -37.53
N ASN A 34 9.93 -6.08 -37.55
CA ASN A 34 9.81 -6.87 -38.77
C ASN A 34 8.41 -7.48 -39.00
N THR A 35 7.50 -7.37 -38.01
CA THR A 35 6.12 -7.83 -38.19
C THR A 35 5.32 -6.81 -38.97
N VAL A 36 5.33 -6.96 -40.29
CA VAL A 36 4.68 -6.04 -41.21
C VAL A 36 3.58 -6.80 -41.97
N TYR A 37 2.41 -6.21 -42.09
CA TYR A 37 1.31 -6.67 -42.94
C TYR A 37 0.84 -5.54 -43.85
N ASN A 38 0.81 -5.80 -45.13
CA ASN A 38 0.40 -4.84 -46.14
C ASN A 38 1.12 -3.45 -46.03
N GLY A 39 2.42 -3.48 -45.72
CA GLY A 39 3.25 -2.27 -45.59
C GLY A 39 3.09 -1.51 -44.26
N LYS A 40 2.32 -2.06 -43.30
CA LYS A 40 2.12 -1.50 -41.97
C LYS A 40 2.77 -2.39 -40.93
N THR A 41 3.57 -1.81 -40.04
CA THR A 41 4.06 -2.47 -38.83
C THR A 41 2.91 -2.75 -37.88
N LEU A 42 2.80 -3.98 -37.37
CA LEU A 42 1.64 -4.36 -36.56
C LEU A 42 1.89 -4.29 -35.04
N LEU A 43 3.14 -4.33 -34.62
CA LEU A 43 3.50 -4.50 -33.22
C LEU A 43 4.28 -3.31 -32.63
N ASP A 44 4.59 -2.30 -33.43
CA ASP A 44 5.34 -1.11 -32.99
C ASP A 44 4.46 -0.01 -32.36
N GLY A 45 3.16 -0.27 -32.22
CA GLY A 45 2.19 0.69 -31.69
C GLY A 45 1.73 1.75 -32.69
N SER A 46 2.33 1.82 -33.89
CA SER A 46 1.99 2.85 -34.90
C SER A 46 0.59 2.69 -35.49
N GLN A 47 -0.01 1.50 -35.38
CA GLN A 47 -1.38 1.21 -35.82
C GLN A 47 -2.39 1.26 -34.68
N GLY A 48 -1.93 1.43 -33.45
CA GLY A 48 -2.80 1.68 -32.30
C GLY A 48 -3.34 3.10 -32.29
N ALA A 49 -4.42 3.32 -31.58
CA ALA A 49 -4.90 4.67 -31.33
C ALA A 49 -3.86 5.41 -30.49
N ASN A 50 -3.31 6.48 -31.02
CA ASN A 50 -2.38 7.34 -30.32
C ASN A 50 -3.17 8.46 -29.65
N GLY A 51 -2.95 8.66 -28.36
CA GLY A 51 -3.53 9.74 -27.58
C GLY A 51 -2.49 10.43 -26.73
N THR A 52 -2.72 11.69 -26.44
CA THR A 52 -1.95 12.46 -25.46
C THR A 52 -2.91 13.02 -24.44
N THR A 53 -2.47 13.12 -23.20
CA THR A 53 -3.23 13.76 -22.13
C THR A 53 -2.65 15.12 -21.80
N VAL A 54 -3.52 16.05 -21.41
CA VAL A 54 -3.15 17.36 -20.87
C VAL A 54 -3.69 17.40 -19.45
N GLY A 55 -2.82 17.68 -18.48
CA GLY A 55 -3.15 17.71 -17.06
C GLY A 55 -2.20 16.85 -16.25
N ASP A 56 -2.12 17.14 -14.93
CA ASP A 56 -1.24 16.46 -14.03
C ASP A 56 -1.79 15.05 -13.69
N ASN A 57 -0.88 14.10 -13.51
CA ASN A 57 -1.19 12.72 -13.12
C ASN A 57 -2.07 11.93 -14.11
N LEU A 58 -2.35 12.47 -15.30
CA LEU A 58 -3.11 11.80 -16.35
C LEU A 58 -2.17 11.20 -17.39
N ARG A 59 -2.39 9.94 -17.74
CA ARG A 59 -1.66 9.25 -18.80
C ARG A 59 -2.63 8.50 -19.72
N PHE A 60 -2.49 8.69 -21.03
CA PHE A 60 -3.18 7.87 -22.01
C PHE A 60 -2.61 6.44 -21.98
N VAL A 61 -3.48 5.45 -21.93
CA VAL A 61 -3.10 4.02 -21.89
C VAL A 61 -3.39 3.35 -23.23
N THR A 62 -4.64 3.42 -23.67
CA THR A 62 -5.07 2.79 -24.91
C THR A 62 -6.41 3.38 -25.40
N ALA A 63 -6.76 3.07 -26.62
CA ALA A 63 -8.12 3.26 -27.14
C ALA A 63 -8.50 2.07 -28.03
N ASP A 64 -9.79 1.80 -28.13
CA ASP A 64 -10.37 0.74 -28.96
C ASP A 64 -10.29 1.15 -30.46
N VAL A 65 -10.35 0.15 -31.33
CA VAL A 65 -10.43 0.35 -32.79
C VAL A 65 -11.70 1.10 -33.24
N ASN A 66 -12.74 1.09 -32.42
CA ASN A 66 -14.00 1.78 -32.65
C ASN A 66 -14.05 3.19 -32.02
N THR A 67 -12.94 3.61 -31.37
CA THR A 67 -12.86 4.94 -30.78
C THR A 67 -12.92 6.02 -31.85
N ASN A 68 -13.82 6.97 -31.69
CA ASN A 68 -13.91 8.12 -32.58
C ASN A 68 -12.70 9.05 -32.39
N GLY A 69 -12.30 9.74 -33.45
CA GLY A 69 -11.30 10.82 -33.32
C GLY A 69 -11.80 11.89 -32.35
N SER A 70 -10.88 12.41 -31.52
CA SER A 70 -11.24 13.50 -30.62
C SER A 70 -11.55 14.80 -31.36
N PRO A 71 -12.39 15.66 -30.78
CA PRO A 71 -12.49 17.07 -31.19
C PRO A 71 -11.10 17.75 -31.14
N GLU A 72 -10.96 18.92 -31.76
CA GLU A 72 -9.72 19.69 -31.74
C GLU A 72 -9.26 20.04 -30.30
N GLU A 73 -10.21 20.27 -29.42
CA GLU A 73 -9.97 20.57 -27.99
C GLU A 73 -9.73 19.31 -27.13
N GLY A 74 -9.84 18.11 -27.71
CA GLY A 74 -9.74 16.84 -26.99
C GLY A 74 -11.07 16.43 -26.31
N PHE A 75 -11.02 15.31 -25.59
CA PHE A 75 -12.11 14.87 -24.73
C PHE A 75 -11.88 15.37 -23.31
N PRO A 76 -12.79 16.13 -22.70
CA PRO A 76 -12.68 16.54 -21.31
C PRO A 76 -12.69 15.31 -20.38
N VAL A 77 -11.82 15.33 -19.38
CA VAL A 77 -11.74 14.32 -18.33
C VAL A 77 -11.97 15.01 -16.98
N ASP A 78 -12.86 14.48 -16.19
CA ASP A 78 -13.12 14.93 -14.83
C ASP A 78 -12.99 13.73 -13.87
N ILE A 79 -12.10 13.84 -12.87
CA ILE A 79 -11.88 12.81 -11.86
C ILE A 79 -12.60 13.23 -10.59
N THR A 80 -13.61 12.48 -10.21
CA THR A 80 -14.44 12.76 -9.02
C THR A 80 -13.95 12.02 -7.78
N GLN A 81 -13.23 10.90 -7.96
CA GLN A 81 -12.63 10.13 -6.87
C GLN A 81 -11.33 9.50 -7.35
N VAL A 82 -10.31 9.57 -6.51
CA VAL A 82 -9.00 8.98 -6.76
C VAL A 82 -8.99 7.53 -6.28
N ALA A 83 -8.30 6.66 -7.01
CA ALA A 83 -8.11 5.29 -6.58
C ALA A 83 -7.31 5.20 -5.28
N THR A 84 -7.74 4.32 -4.38
CA THR A 84 -7.02 4.01 -3.16
C THR A 84 -6.61 2.54 -3.12
N ARG A 85 -5.75 2.19 -2.17
CA ARG A 85 -5.25 0.83 -1.99
C ARG A 85 -5.88 0.19 -0.77
N ALA A 86 -6.08 -1.13 -0.81
CA ALA A 86 -6.46 -1.87 0.37
C ALA A 86 -5.39 -1.73 1.45
N GLN A 87 -5.79 -1.53 2.70
CA GLN A 87 -4.86 -1.26 3.80
C GLN A 87 -5.36 -1.78 5.13
N LYS A 88 -4.43 -1.98 6.05
CA LYS A 88 -4.73 -2.31 7.45
C LYS A 88 -3.78 -1.52 8.34
N PRO A 89 -4.23 -0.43 8.96
CA PRO A 89 -3.47 0.26 9.99
C PRO A 89 -3.61 -0.43 11.34
N GLY A 90 -2.54 -0.41 12.13
CA GLY A 90 -2.60 -0.71 13.55
C GLY A 90 -3.26 0.43 14.33
N GLN A 91 -3.34 0.28 15.66
CA GLN A 91 -3.92 1.27 16.57
C GLN A 91 -2.92 1.78 17.60
N ILE A 92 -1.98 0.91 17.99
CA ILE A 92 -0.92 1.24 18.95
C ILE A 92 0.44 0.88 18.38
N PRO A 93 1.51 1.60 18.75
CA PRO A 93 2.86 1.23 18.37
C PRO A 93 3.34 -0.02 19.11
N LEU A 94 4.18 -0.81 18.45
CA LEU A 94 4.96 -1.83 19.14
C LEU A 94 6.06 -1.14 19.95
N THR A 95 6.13 -1.49 21.24
CA THR A 95 7.06 -0.88 22.18
C THR A 95 7.89 -1.94 22.91
N VAL A 96 9.01 -1.51 23.50
CA VAL A 96 9.86 -2.35 24.37
C VAL A 96 9.06 -2.98 25.52
N ASN A 97 7.98 -2.34 25.98
CA ASN A 97 7.18 -2.82 27.10
C ASN A 97 6.12 -3.86 26.69
N ASN A 98 5.63 -3.83 25.46
CA ASN A 98 4.56 -4.72 25.00
C ASN A 98 5.04 -5.89 24.14
N ILE A 99 6.35 -5.98 23.82
CA ILE A 99 6.93 -7.10 23.07
C ILE A 99 7.42 -8.28 23.96
N GLY A 100 7.29 -8.20 25.28
CA GLY A 100 7.89 -9.13 26.21
C GLY A 100 7.67 -10.63 25.91
N ASP A 101 6.46 -11.00 25.45
CA ASP A 101 6.12 -12.38 25.05
C ASP A 101 6.39 -12.66 23.56
N GLY A 102 6.98 -11.73 22.85
CA GLY A 102 7.23 -11.77 21.41
C GLY A 102 6.01 -11.40 20.57
N LEU A 103 6.29 -11.05 19.31
CA LEU A 103 5.28 -10.75 18.29
C LEU A 103 5.19 -11.90 17.30
N PHE A 104 3.98 -12.36 17.06
CA PHE A 104 3.64 -13.25 15.95
C PHE A 104 2.70 -12.52 14.99
N VAL A 105 3.03 -12.53 13.71
CA VAL A 105 2.21 -11.95 12.64
C VAL A 105 2.11 -12.93 11.50
N LEU A 106 0.89 -13.16 11.02
CA LEU A 106 0.60 -13.92 9.82
C LEU A 106 -0.17 -13.04 8.86
N VAL A 107 0.36 -12.83 7.66
CA VAL A 107 -0.30 -12.09 6.58
C VAL A 107 -0.64 -13.06 5.46
N SER A 108 -1.87 -13.00 4.97
CA SER A 108 -2.38 -13.90 3.93
C SER A 108 -2.98 -13.11 2.77
N GLU A 109 -2.55 -13.43 1.54
CA GLU A 109 -3.03 -12.83 0.30
C GLU A 109 -3.05 -13.86 -0.82
N GLY A 110 -4.17 -13.99 -1.52
CA GLY A 110 -4.29 -14.85 -2.70
C GLY A 110 -3.89 -16.32 -2.46
N GLY A 111 -4.07 -16.83 -1.24
CA GLY A 111 -3.67 -18.19 -0.85
C GLY A 111 -2.19 -18.37 -0.50
N ARG A 112 -1.41 -17.27 -0.49
CA ARG A 112 -0.02 -17.23 -0.01
C ARG A 112 0.01 -16.65 1.39
N ASN A 113 1.04 -17.03 2.16
CA ASN A 113 1.20 -16.58 3.55
C ASN A 113 2.63 -16.09 3.78
N ALA A 114 2.75 -15.00 4.54
CA ALA A 114 4.00 -14.52 5.11
C ALA A 114 3.88 -14.55 6.64
N GLU A 115 4.83 -15.19 7.32
CA GLU A 115 4.84 -15.34 8.76
C GLU A 115 6.06 -14.67 9.36
N LEU A 116 5.86 -13.88 10.42
CA LEU A 116 6.91 -13.36 11.28
C LEU A 116 6.69 -13.89 12.70
N ASP A 117 7.74 -14.44 13.32
CA ASP A 117 7.74 -14.82 14.74
C ASP A 117 9.03 -14.32 15.40
N THR A 118 8.93 -13.25 16.18
CA THR A 118 10.08 -12.65 16.89
C THR A 118 10.60 -13.52 18.05
N ARG A 119 9.97 -14.66 18.32
CA ARG A 119 10.39 -15.63 19.34
C ARG A 119 11.39 -16.65 18.81
N ARG A 120 11.85 -16.52 17.57
CA ARG A 120 12.71 -17.50 16.88
C ARG A 120 13.87 -16.82 16.15
N GLY A 121 14.95 -17.59 16.00
CA GLY A 121 16.10 -17.20 15.18
C GLY A 121 16.85 -15.94 15.66
N GLN A 122 17.63 -15.34 14.77
CA GLN A 122 18.46 -14.18 15.08
C GLN A 122 17.61 -12.98 15.55
N LEU A 123 16.45 -12.77 14.97
CA LEU A 123 15.55 -11.66 15.36
C LEU A 123 15.16 -11.74 16.86
N LYS A 124 14.97 -12.96 17.40
CA LYS A 124 14.76 -13.13 18.84
C LYS A 124 15.95 -12.67 19.66
N GLU A 125 17.16 -13.11 19.28
CA GLU A 125 18.39 -12.75 19.99
C GLU A 125 18.58 -11.24 20.00
N ASP A 126 18.41 -10.58 18.85
CA ASP A 126 18.55 -9.13 18.71
C ASP A 126 17.52 -8.35 19.57
N ILE A 127 16.28 -8.82 19.64
CA ILE A 127 15.25 -8.22 20.47
C ILE A 127 15.50 -8.47 21.96
N ASP A 128 15.93 -9.67 22.34
CA ASP A 128 16.29 -10.00 23.73
C ASP A 128 17.43 -9.12 24.23
N ASP A 129 18.46 -8.84 23.40
CA ASP A 129 19.55 -7.93 23.72
C ASP A 129 19.07 -6.50 23.97
N ILE A 130 18.10 -6.01 23.17
CA ILE A 130 17.46 -4.71 23.36
C ILE A 130 16.69 -4.71 24.70
N LEU A 131 15.87 -5.71 24.96
CA LEU A 131 15.10 -5.83 26.19
C LEU A 131 15.99 -5.93 27.43
N GLN A 132 17.09 -6.69 27.36
CA GLN A 132 18.07 -6.78 28.43
C GLN A 132 18.73 -5.44 28.69
N SER A 133 19.20 -4.74 27.65
CA SER A 133 19.82 -3.42 27.77
C SER A 133 18.90 -2.38 28.40
N PHE A 134 17.61 -2.41 28.04
CA PHE A 134 16.60 -1.55 28.63
C PHE A 134 16.37 -1.87 30.12
N ASN A 135 16.23 -3.15 30.49
CA ASN A 135 15.99 -3.56 31.85
C ASN A 135 17.19 -3.28 32.78
N GLU A 136 18.41 -3.46 32.28
CA GLU A 136 19.65 -3.23 33.08
C GLU A 136 19.89 -1.74 33.33
N ASN A 137 19.59 -0.87 32.36
CA ASN A 137 19.87 0.56 32.50
C ASN A 137 18.89 1.44 31.68
N PRO A 138 17.63 1.59 32.10
CA PRO A 138 16.60 2.33 31.37
C PRO A 138 16.90 3.83 31.22
N THR A 139 17.73 4.39 32.10
CA THR A 139 18.16 5.80 31.99
C THR A 139 19.15 6.01 30.85
N ARG A 140 20.02 5.04 30.60
CA ARG A 140 21.02 5.08 29.52
C ARG A 140 20.44 4.68 28.17
N PHE A 141 19.46 3.78 28.18
CA PHE A 141 18.79 3.25 27.00
C PHE A 141 17.30 3.65 27.03
N PRO A 142 16.94 4.83 26.48
CA PRO A 142 15.56 5.33 26.51
C PRO A 142 14.58 4.36 25.82
N ALA A 143 13.46 4.10 26.47
CA ALA A 143 12.42 3.17 25.98
C ALA A 143 11.96 3.51 24.57
N GLU A 144 11.86 4.80 24.24
CA GLU A 144 11.41 5.26 22.93
C GLU A 144 12.39 4.85 21.82
N LYS A 145 13.70 5.00 22.06
CA LYS A 145 14.74 4.57 21.11
C LYS A 145 14.70 3.05 20.93
N MET A 146 14.66 2.31 22.04
CA MET A 146 14.61 0.84 21.99
C MET A 146 13.34 0.37 21.24
N SER A 147 12.21 1.02 21.46
CA SER A 147 10.97 0.74 20.74
C SER A 147 11.09 1.03 19.25
N ALA A 148 11.76 2.12 18.85
CA ALA A 148 12.01 2.43 17.45
C ALA A 148 12.94 1.38 16.79
N ASP A 149 13.98 0.96 17.48
CA ASP A 149 14.89 -0.08 16.98
C ASP A 149 14.15 -1.42 16.76
N ILE A 150 13.29 -1.84 17.71
CA ILE A 150 12.42 -3.03 17.58
C ILE A 150 11.47 -2.89 16.39
N ARG A 151 10.79 -1.75 16.25
CA ARG A 151 9.88 -1.53 15.12
C ARG A 151 10.59 -1.59 13.78
N GLY A 152 11.76 -0.97 13.67
CA GLY A 152 12.59 -1.04 12.46
C GLY A 152 12.94 -2.48 12.06
N MET A 153 13.36 -3.31 13.03
CA MET A 153 13.62 -4.74 12.80
C MET A 153 12.37 -5.49 12.33
N VAL A 154 11.24 -5.27 12.98
CA VAL A 154 9.97 -5.92 12.62
C VAL A 154 9.54 -5.55 11.21
N VAL A 155 9.57 -4.26 10.85
CA VAL A 155 9.23 -3.80 9.48
C VAL A 155 10.14 -4.47 8.45
N TYR A 156 11.45 -4.46 8.68
CA TYR A 156 12.41 -5.07 7.76
C TYR A 156 12.15 -6.57 7.55
N HIS A 157 12.00 -7.33 8.64
CA HIS A 157 11.84 -8.78 8.55
C HIS A 157 10.48 -9.20 7.98
N ILE A 158 9.39 -8.49 8.34
CA ILE A 158 8.08 -8.81 7.78
C ILE A 158 8.02 -8.45 6.29
N GLN A 159 8.60 -7.30 5.88
CA GLN A 159 8.67 -6.93 4.48
C GLN A 159 9.48 -7.95 3.67
N LYS A 160 10.62 -8.38 4.19
CA LYS A 160 11.43 -9.43 3.58
C LYS A 160 10.62 -10.72 3.40
N THR A 161 9.90 -11.16 4.42
CA THR A 161 9.10 -12.38 4.35
C THR A 161 7.92 -12.24 3.36
N ILE A 162 7.31 -11.07 3.28
CA ILE A 162 6.27 -10.74 2.29
C ILE A 162 6.83 -10.88 0.87
N ASP A 163 7.99 -10.28 0.61
CA ASP A 163 8.62 -10.31 -0.72
C ASP A 163 9.09 -11.72 -1.11
N GLU A 164 9.71 -12.46 -0.18
CA GLU A 164 10.14 -13.85 -0.40
C GLU A 164 8.97 -14.81 -0.72
N ASN A 165 7.79 -14.58 -0.15
CA ASN A 165 6.59 -15.37 -0.42
C ASN A 165 5.76 -14.81 -1.57
N GLY A 166 6.18 -13.72 -2.19
CA GLY A 166 5.57 -13.13 -3.37
C GLY A 166 4.19 -12.53 -3.11
N LEU A 167 3.96 -11.98 -1.90
CA LEU A 167 2.79 -11.19 -1.59
C LEU A 167 2.97 -9.77 -2.16
N ASN A 168 1.88 -9.17 -2.62
CA ASN A 168 1.91 -7.85 -3.24
C ASN A 168 1.60 -6.73 -2.23
N LEU A 169 2.30 -6.73 -1.10
CA LEU A 169 2.05 -5.88 0.05
C LEU A 169 3.29 -5.09 0.46
N ASP A 170 3.08 -3.91 1.02
CA ASP A 170 4.08 -3.09 1.68
C ASP A 170 3.75 -2.94 3.16
N VAL A 171 4.77 -3.08 4.01
CA VAL A 171 4.70 -2.81 5.44
C VAL A 171 5.57 -1.62 5.77
N PHE A 172 5.05 -0.69 6.54
CA PHE A 172 5.80 0.49 6.94
C PHE A 172 5.35 0.99 8.32
N GLU A 173 6.22 1.75 8.94
CA GLU A 173 5.91 2.48 10.17
C GLU A 173 5.29 3.83 9.78
N GLY A 174 4.04 4.02 10.14
CA GLY A 174 3.34 5.29 9.98
C GLY A 174 3.64 6.26 11.12
N PRO A 175 2.91 7.38 11.19
CA PRO A 175 3.03 8.35 12.27
C PRO A 175 2.88 7.69 13.65
N ASN A 176 3.58 8.22 14.64
CA ASN A 176 3.57 7.75 16.03
C ASN A 176 4.01 6.29 16.24
N GLY A 177 4.74 5.70 15.30
CA GLY A 177 5.24 4.33 15.43
C GLY A 177 4.19 3.25 15.20
N ILE A 178 3.06 3.58 14.57
CA ILE A 178 1.97 2.66 14.29
C ILE A 178 2.27 1.94 12.98
N PHE A 179 2.20 0.62 12.98
CA PHE A 179 2.42 -0.17 11.77
C PHE A 179 1.24 -0.07 10.83
N GLN A 180 1.54 -0.08 9.54
CA GLN A 180 0.57 -0.13 8.47
C GLN A 180 0.97 -1.17 7.43
N ILE A 181 -0.01 -1.92 6.94
CA ILE A 181 0.15 -2.79 5.78
C ILE A 181 -0.78 -2.28 4.69
N ARG A 182 -0.23 -2.19 3.47
CA ARG A 182 -0.95 -1.68 2.31
C ARG A 182 -0.70 -2.55 1.11
N HIS A 183 -1.73 -2.83 0.34
CA HIS A 183 -1.60 -3.53 -0.93
C HIS A 183 -0.93 -2.63 -1.98
N ARG A 184 -0.06 -3.19 -2.85
CA ARG A 184 0.61 -2.42 -3.90
C ARG A 184 -0.30 -2.04 -5.05
N ALA A 185 -1.31 -2.88 -5.36
CA ALA A 185 -2.31 -2.58 -6.37
C ALA A 185 -3.44 -1.72 -5.80
N TYR A 186 -4.00 -0.87 -6.66
CA TYR A 186 -5.12 0.01 -6.37
C TYR A 186 -6.47 -0.66 -6.68
N GLY A 187 -7.52 -0.13 -6.08
CA GLY A 187 -8.90 -0.52 -6.35
C GLY A 187 -9.53 -1.40 -5.28
N ASP A 188 -10.74 -1.81 -5.53
CA ASP A 188 -11.61 -2.54 -4.61
C ASP A 188 -11.39 -4.06 -4.60
N ASN A 189 -10.76 -4.60 -5.65
CA ASN A 189 -10.50 -6.04 -5.78
C ASN A 189 -9.35 -6.54 -4.89
N PRO A 190 -8.21 -5.82 -4.75
CA PRO A 190 -7.10 -6.27 -3.92
C PRO A 190 -7.51 -6.38 -2.45
N SER A 191 -7.19 -7.51 -1.82
CA SER A 191 -7.51 -7.74 -0.41
C SER A 191 -6.51 -8.69 0.23
N PHE A 192 -6.31 -8.55 1.53
CA PHE A 192 -5.48 -9.43 2.35
C PHE A 192 -6.08 -9.55 3.75
N SER A 193 -5.62 -10.53 4.51
CA SER A 193 -5.94 -10.65 5.93
C SER A 193 -4.67 -10.72 6.75
N ILE A 194 -4.79 -10.31 8.00
CA ILE A 194 -3.69 -10.32 8.96
C ILE A 194 -4.15 -10.87 10.30
N THR A 195 -3.27 -11.59 10.98
CA THR A 195 -3.43 -12.07 12.34
C THR A 195 -2.21 -11.65 13.17
N SER A 196 -2.42 -11.10 14.34
CA SER A 196 -1.35 -10.76 15.29
C SER A 196 -1.70 -11.26 16.68
N ASN A 197 -0.69 -11.69 17.46
CA ASN A 197 -0.89 -12.08 18.85
C ASN A 197 -0.92 -10.89 19.81
N ILE A 198 -0.51 -9.70 19.39
CA ILE A 198 -0.57 -8.48 20.19
C ILE A 198 -1.71 -7.60 19.68
N ALA A 199 -2.75 -7.43 20.49
CA ALA A 199 -3.89 -6.59 20.17
C ALA A 199 -3.46 -5.14 19.94
N GLY A 200 -4.02 -4.50 18.91
CA GLY A 200 -3.78 -3.11 18.55
C GLY A 200 -2.55 -2.88 17.67
N VAL A 201 -1.54 -3.79 17.63
CA VAL A 201 -0.32 -3.57 16.84
C VAL A 201 -0.60 -3.70 15.34
N PHE A 202 -1.23 -4.78 14.89
CA PHE A 202 -1.71 -4.98 13.51
C PHE A 202 -3.21 -5.28 13.44
N THR A 203 -3.75 -5.93 14.45
CA THR A 203 -5.16 -6.31 14.54
C THR A 203 -5.76 -5.75 15.83
N GLN A 204 -7.07 -5.47 15.82
CA GLN A 204 -7.79 -4.96 17.00
C GLN A 204 -7.79 -5.99 18.13
N GLU A 205 -8.04 -7.26 17.77
CA GLU A 205 -8.05 -8.37 18.70
C GLU A 205 -6.85 -9.31 18.50
N ALA A 206 -6.31 -9.80 19.59
CA ALA A 206 -5.20 -10.75 19.55
C ALA A 206 -5.64 -12.11 19.00
N ASN A 207 -4.81 -12.71 18.15
CA ASN A 207 -5.01 -14.02 17.54
C ASN A 207 -6.28 -14.17 16.67
N MET A 208 -6.89 -13.06 16.28
CA MET A 208 -8.00 -13.05 15.33
C MET A 208 -7.53 -12.56 13.96
N ALA A 209 -7.98 -13.25 12.91
CA ALA A 209 -7.74 -12.80 11.54
C ALA A 209 -8.68 -11.64 11.19
N GLU A 210 -8.10 -10.55 10.73
CA GLU A 210 -8.85 -9.37 10.28
C GLU A 210 -8.52 -9.07 8.83
N PHE A 211 -9.54 -8.69 8.06
CA PHE A 211 -9.36 -8.29 6.66
C PHE A 211 -8.92 -6.84 6.55
N SER A 212 -8.21 -6.56 5.46
CA SER A 212 -7.89 -5.20 5.05
C SER A 212 -9.16 -4.37 4.82
N ILE A 213 -9.06 -3.08 5.06
CA ILE A 213 -10.03 -2.10 4.56
C ILE A 213 -9.88 -2.07 3.04
N PRO A 214 -10.94 -2.29 2.25
CA PRO A 214 -10.84 -2.27 0.80
C PRO A 214 -10.33 -0.95 0.26
N GLY A 215 -9.61 -0.99 -0.85
CA GLY A 215 -9.35 0.20 -1.64
C GLY A 215 -10.57 0.60 -2.47
N GLU A 216 -10.43 1.69 -3.20
CA GLU A 216 -11.46 2.22 -4.08
C GLU A 216 -10.92 2.40 -5.49
N ASN A 217 -11.78 2.24 -6.49
CA ASN A 217 -11.44 2.50 -7.88
C ASN A 217 -11.51 3.99 -8.18
N VAL A 218 -10.75 4.45 -9.16
CA VAL A 218 -10.93 5.80 -9.72
C VAL A 218 -12.34 5.94 -10.28
N THR A 219 -12.99 7.08 -10.03
CA THR A 219 -14.27 7.41 -10.65
C THR A 219 -14.20 8.77 -11.33
N GLY A 220 -14.99 8.93 -12.41
CA GLY A 220 -15.00 10.18 -13.16
C GLY A 220 -15.77 10.07 -14.46
N THR A 221 -15.58 11.09 -15.30
CA THR A 221 -16.18 11.17 -16.64
C THR A 221 -15.10 11.35 -17.71
N ILE A 222 -15.36 10.82 -18.90
CA ILE A 222 -14.60 11.10 -20.13
C ILE A 222 -15.58 11.57 -21.16
N ALA A 223 -15.33 12.69 -21.82
CA ALA A 223 -16.24 13.34 -22.76
C ALA A 223 -17.63 13.65 -22.14
N ASN A 224 -17.66 14.08 -20.88
CA ASN A 224 -18.85 14.35 -20.07
C ASN A 224 -19.78 13.13 -19.88
N ALA A 225 -19.31 11.91 -20.12
CA ALA A 225 -20.04 10.68 -19.89
C ALA A 225 -19.36 9.86 -18.80
N THR A 226 -20.14 9.21 -17.94
CA THR A 226 -19.61 8.34 -16.88
C THR A 226 -18.68 7.28 -17.47
N ALA A 227 -17.53 7.11 -16.87
CA ALA A 227 -16.54 6.13 -17.26
C ALA A 227 -16.41 5.03 -16.17
N ARG A 228 -15.93 3.85 -16.58
CA ARG A 228 -15.71 2.72 -15.68
C ARG A 228 -14.31 2.79 -15.09
N GLY A 229 -14.22 2.82 -13.77
CA GLY A 229 -12.96 2.74 -13.05
C GLY A 229 -12.58 1.30 -12.69
N GLU A 230 -11.27 1.01 -12.80
CA GLU A 230 -10.66 -0.23 -12.32
C GLU A 230 -9.24 0.11 -11.80
N GLY A 231 -9.05 0.08 -10.48
CA GLY A 231 -7.85 0.65 -9.87
C GLY A 231 -7.68 2.11 -10.29
N GLN A 232 -6.53 2.46 -10.83
CA GLN A 232 -6.20 3.79 -11.35
C GLN A 232 -6.64 4.02 -12.82
N PHE A 233 -7.25 3.03 -13.46
CA PHE A 233 -7.64 3.10 -14.87
C PHE A 233 -9.09 3.50 -15.02
N LEU A 234 -9.35 4.51 -15.83
CA LEU A 234 -10.68 4.99 -16.16
C LEU A 234 -10.94 4.76 -17.67
N THR A 235 -11.98 3.99 -17.98
CA THR A 235 -12.32 3.59 -19.34
C THR A 235 -13.68 4.16 -19.75
N ALA A 236 -13.73 4.87 -20.88
CA ALA A 236 -14.95 5.39 -21.43
C ALA A 236 -15.85 4.25 -21.93
N MET A 237 -17.11 4.28 -21.51
CA MET A 237 -18.07 3.22 -21.78
C MET A 237 -18.51 3.19 -23.24
N GLU A 238 -19.01 2.03 -23.67
CA GLU A 238 -19.59 1.84 -24.99
C GLU A 238 -20.78 2.79 -25.23
N GLY A 239 -20.92 3.28 -26.46
CA GLY A 239 -21.98 4.24 -26.82
C GLY A 239 -21.70 5.69 -26.41
N THR A 240 -20.55 6.00 -25.81
CA THR A 240 -20.11 7.37 -25.50
C THR A 240 -19.24 7.95 -26.61
N PRO A 241 -19.09 9.29 -26.70
CA PRO A 241 -18.23 9.90 -27.72
C PRO A 241 -16.76 9.45 -27.68
N ALA A 242 -16.25 9.14 -26.49
CA ALA A 242 -14.88 8.69 -26.25
C ALA A 242 -14.77 7.18 -26.04
N GLN A 243 -15.76 6.41 -26.48
CA GLN A 243 -15.85 4.96 -26.29
C GLN A 243 -14.48 4.27 -26.47
N GLY A 244 -14.12 3.38 -25.51
CA GLY A 244 -12.91 2.58 -25.57
C GLY A 244 -11.62 3.28 -25.19
N ILE A 245 -11.64 4.59 -24.95
CA ILE A 245 -10.47 5.31 -24.40
C ILE A 245 -10.27 4.88 -22.95
N THR A 246 -9.05 4.45 -22.64
CA THR A 246 -8.60 4.19 -21.27
C THR A 246 -7.46 5.16 -20.93
N ILE A 247 -7.62 5.83 -19.81
CA ILE A 247 -6.61 6.67 -19.19
C ILE A 247 -6.21 6.11 -17.83
N GLN A 248 -5.02 6.42 -17.38
CA GLN A 248 -4.59 6.19 -16.00
C GLN A 248 -4.50 7.52 -15.28
N TYR A 249 -5.02 7.57 -14.05
CA TYR A 249 -4.81 8.65 -13.13
C TYR A 249 -3.95 8.14 -11.97
N ASP A 250 -2.68 8.56 -11.92
CA ASP A 250 -1.65 7.98 -11.06
C ASP A 250 -1.40 8.76 -9.76
N ARG A 251 -2.31 9.66 -9.39
CA ARG A 251 -2.21 10.38 -8.12
C ARG A 251 -2.31 9.40 -6.95
N ASP A 252 -1.29 9.39 -6.11
CA ASP A 252 -1.30 8.66 -4.85
C ASP A 252 -1.79 9.57 -3.72
N ILE A 253 -2.89 9.20 -3.09
CA ILE A 253 -3.40 9.92 -1.93
C ILE A 253 -2.81 9.28 -0.68
N GLN A 254 -2.09 10.06 0.09
CA GLN A 254 -1.68 9.67 1.42
C GLN A 254 -2.84 9.88 2.40
N LEU A 255 -3.09 8.90 3.23
CA LEU A 255 -4.08 9.03 4.29
C LEU A 255 -3.53 9.89 5.41
N ARG A 256 -4.29 10.90 5.80
CA ARG A 256 -3.99 11.70 6.98
C ARG A 256 -4.72 11.11 8.19
N GLU A 257 -3.99 10.95 9.29
CA GLU A 257 -4.59 10.61 10.58
C GLU A 257 -5.39 11.80 11.12
N VAL A 258 -6.65 11.54 11.43
CA VAL A 258 -7.50 12.49 12.14
C VAL A 258 -7.88 11.88 13.49
N PRO A 259 -7.56 12.51 14.60
CA PRO A 259 -7.97 12.02 15.90
C PRO A 259 -9.51 12.10 16.04
N VAL A 260 -10.11 10.99 16.45
CA VAL A 260 -11.54 10.93 16.78
C VAL A 260 -11.72 11.26 18.24
N TYR A 261 -12.60 12.23 18.52
CA TYR A 261 -12.94 12.63 19.88
C TYR A 261 -14.39 12.29 20.16
N GLU A 262 -14.64 11.78 21.36
CA GLU A 262 -15.98 11.63 21.91
C GLU A 262 -16.16 12.53 23.12
N GLU A 263 -17.37 13.05 23.28
CA GLU A 263 -17.74 13.82 24.46
C GLU A 263 -17.98 12.86 25.63
N GLN A 264 -17.17 13.00 26.68
CA GLN A 264 -17.32 12.26 27.91
C GLN A 264 -17.62 13.23 29.04
N THR A 265 -18.62 12.87 29.86
CA THR A 265 -18.94 13.61 31.08
C THR A 265 -18.10 13.08 32.23
N LEU A 266 -17.16 13.88 32.68
CA LEU A 266 -16.28 13.52 33.81
C LEU A 266 -16.70 14.27 35.06
N PRO A 267 -16.64 13.62 36.26
CA PRO A 267 -16.87 14.30 37.53
C PRO A 267 -15.74 15.28 37.85
N VAL A 268 -16.08 16.45 38.28
CA VAL A 268 -15.14 17.49 38.79
C VAL A 268 -15.13 17.46 40.29
N TYR A 269 -13.94 17.39 40.90
CA TYR A 269 -13.75 17.34 42.33
C TYR A 269 -13.19 18.66 42.84
N ASP A 270 -13.55 19.03 44.09
CA ASP A 270 -12.98 20.18 44.80
C ASP A 270 -11.61 19.84 45.44
N GLU A 271 -11.00 20.86 46.08
CA GLU A 271 -9.70 20.70 46.76
C GLU A 271 -9.72 19.66 47.91
N ASN A 272 -10.91 19.26 48.37
CA ASN A 272 -11.13 18.27 49.42
C ASN A 272 -11.52 16.89 48.89
N GLY A 273 -11.55 16.73 47.53
CA GLY A 273 -11.92 15.47 46.89
C GLY A 273 -13.42 15.18 46.85
N LEU A 274 -14.28 16.19 47.12
CA LEU A 274 -15.73 16.08 46.99
C LEU A 274 -16.17 16.44 45.58
N GLU A 275 -17.08 15.66 45.01
CA GLU A 275 -17.64 15.91 43.68
C GLU A 275 -18.42 17.21 43.65
N LYS A 276 -17.97 18.17 42.82
CA LYS A 276 -18.52 19.53 42.69
C LYS A 276 -19.50 19.63 41.52
N GLY A 277 -19.48 18.68 40.61
CA GLY A 277 -20.30 18.65 39.42
C GLY A 277 -19.67 17.78 38.31
N THR A 278 -20.17 17.91 37.11
CA THR A 278 -19.66 17.21 35.95
C THR A 278 -19.26 18.18 34.86
N GLU A 279 -18.20 17.90 34.13
CA GLU A 279 -17.75 18.64 32.97
C GLU A 279 -17.76 17.73 31.73
N VAL A 280 -18.22 18.28 30.60
CA VAL A 280 -18.14 17.60 29.31
C VAL A 280 -16.79 17.90 28.69
N VAL A 281 -15.98 16.85 28.51
CA VAL A 281 -14.65 16.95 27.90
C VAL A 281 -14.59 16.13 26.62
N GLN A 282 -13.83 16.63 25.66
CA GLN A 282 -13.52 15.91 24.43
C GLN A 282 -12.36 14.93 24.72
N VAL A 283 -12.65 13.65 24.75
CA VAL A 283 -11.65 12.59 24.99
C VAL A 283 -11.32 11.91 23.66
N ARG A 284 -10.03 11.85 23.34
CA ARG A 284 -9.58 11.10 22.15
C ARG A 284 -9.83 9.62 22.36
N VAL A 285 -10.73 9.05 21.56
CA VAL A 285 -11.13 7.62 21.63
C VAL A 285 -10.50 6.77 20.53
N GLY A 286 -9.90 7.41 19.51
CA GLY A 286 -9.31 6.69 18.41
C GLY A 286 -8.60 7.59 17.40
N THR A 287 -8.26 6.97 16.28
CA THR A 287 -7.72 7.65 15.11
C THR A 287 -8.47 7.14 13.89
N GLU A 288 -8.97 8.04 13.07
CA GLU A 288 -9.57 7.74 11.78
C GLU A 288 -8.59 8.16 10.68
N PHE A 289 -8.55 7.38 9.59
CA PHE A 289 -7.74 7.70 8.44
C PHE A 289 -8.63 8.31 7.38
N VAL A 290 -8.44 9.58 7.09
CA VAL A 290 -9.18 10.30 6.05
C VAL A 290 -8.28 10.59 4.86
N GLN A 291 -8.86 10.56 3.68
CA GLN A 291 -8.15 10.94 2.46
C GLN A 291 -7.90 12.45 2.46
N GLU A 292 -6.66 12.85 2.25
CA GLU A 292 -6.33 14.26 2.08
C GLU A 292 -6.67 14.67 0.64
N THR A 293 -7.78 15.36 0.46
CA THR A 293 -8.07 16.08 -0.78
C THR A 293 -7.24 17.36 -0.79
N GLN A 294 -6.16 17.39 -1.56
CA GLN A 294 -5.50 18.66 -1.87
C GLN A 294 -6.38 19.41 -2.88
N GLU A 295 -6.85 20.59 -2.47
CA GLU A 295 -7.46 21.58 -3.36
C GLU A 295 -6.45 22.10 -4.39
#